data_61342937e5bcf820b299a526451bd0b8
#
_entry.id   61342937e5bcf820b299a526451bd0b8
#
_cell.length_a   1.000
_cell.length_b   1.000
_cell.length_c   1.000
_cell.angle_alpha   90.00
_cell.angle_beta   90.00
_cell.angle_gamma   90.00
#
_symmetry.space_group_name_H-M   'P 1'
#
loop_
_entity.id
_entity.type
_entity.pdbx_description
1 polymer ?
#
loop_
_entity_poly.entity_id
_entity_poly.type
_entity_poly.pdbx_seq_one_letter_code
_entity_poly.pdbx_strand_id
1 'polypeptide(L)'
;LKLRIGFFSLLFLVSCSSILKTDKPEDLKLKSDIDQRLVIEEVAEVSVVEKPEQKVMKVQTAGKQKAIQPPPMLAVEKSAKNLKKKESVIAREPLLEDSEGFIGRRPLHDPFQVGEKIKHEVFYNLFRITAGEMEYSTLPYKIVNGRKAYQFAISLKTTNLFSSFYAVDDRVVTLVDYDLWLPRLFTLHVKESSQLREGRSYFDFEKMKARYEEKKITSKKGVEEKKQEWDLLPYSQNVFSLIYYMRLFAWADGKEYSFRVADDGENLVFKGRVVARETLKTDAGEFKAIKIKPEFTVKGAFKPVGDIYIWLSDDERKIPLRIESTIKIGTIISQILDYQPGVK
;
A
#
# COMPACT_ATOMS: atom_id res chain seq x y z
N LEU A 1 -21.06 -15.25 13.76
CA LEU A 1 -20.44 -13.97 13.39
C LEU A 1 -19.28 -14.27 12.44
N LYS A 2 -19.50 -14.12 11.12
CA LYS A 2 -18.50 -14.43 10.10
C LYS A 2 -17.69 -13.15 9.88
N LEU A 3 -16.49 -13.09 10.44
CA LEU A 3 -15.52 -12.04 10.10
C LEU A 3 -15.18 -12.15 8.62
N ARG A 4 -15.59 -11.18 7.86
CA ARG A 4 -15.10 -10.91 6.52
C ARG A 4 -13.99 -9.87 6.66
N ILE A 5 -12.76 -10.30 6.97
CA ILE A 5 -11.59 -9.44 6.73
C ILE A 5 -11.60 -9.22 5.24
N GLY A 6 -11.88 -7.98 4.81
CA GLY A 6 -12.20 -7.64 3.43
C GLY A 6 -11.17 -8.14 2.40
N PHE A 7 -9.90 -8.19 2.77
CA PHE A 7 -8.82 -8.67 1.92
C PHE A 7 -8.80 -10.20 1.72
N PHE A 8 -9.16 -10.99 2.74
CA PHE A 8 -9.19 -12.47 2.63
C PHE A 8 -10.54 -13.01 2.18
N SER A 9 -11.60 -12.23 2.28
CA SER A 9 -12.91 -12.61 1.75
C SER A 9 -12.94 -12.58 0.21
N LEU A 10 -12.03 -11.83 -0.42
CA LEU A 10 -11.86 -11.82 -1.87
C LEU A 10 -11.44 -13.21 -2.42
N LEU A 11 -10.68 -13.98 -1.65
CA LEU A 11 -10.10 -15.25 -2.11
C LEU A 11 -10.99 -16.48 -1.86
N PHE A 12 -12.15 -16.40 -1.14
CA PHE A 12 -12.70 -17.60 -0.50
C PHE A 12 -14.20 -17.86 -0.57
N LEU A 13 -14.89 -17.32 -1.53
CA LEU A 13 -16.26 -17.77 -1.78
C LEU A 13 -16.38 -18.52 -3.12
N VAL A 14 -15.68 -19.64 -3.27
CA VAL A 14 -16.12 -20.67 -4.22
C VAL A 14 -17.38 -21.31 -3.64
N SER A 15 -18.48 -20.58 -3.68
CA SER A 15 -19.81 -21.14 -3.60
C SER A 15 -20.25 -21.35 -5.04
N CYS A 16 -20.61 -22.55 -5.42
CA CYS A 16 -21.31 -22.83 -6.67
C CYS A 16 -22.52 -21.90 -6.78
N SER A 17 -22.36 -20.76 -7.41
CA SER A 17 -23.39 -19.76 -7.61
C SER A 17 -23.51 -19.45 -9.09
N SER A 18 -24.74 -19.36 -9.55
CA SER A 18 -25.10 -18.94 -10.90
C SER A 18 -24.33 -17.68 -11.33
N ILE A 19 -23.76 -17.72 -12.52
CA ILE A 19 -23.03 -16.61 -13.15
C ILE A 19 -23.97 -15.40 -13.27
N LEU A 20 -23.53 -14.25 -12.82
CA LEU A 20 -24.21 -12.97 -13.03
C LEU A 20 -24.18 -12.61 -14.52
N LYS A 21 -25.32 -12.55 -15.17
CA LYS A 21 -25.48 -12.03 -16.53
C LYS A 21 -25.74 -10.51 -16.50
N THR A 22 -24.89 -9.74 -15.84
CA THR A 22 -25.04 -8.28 -15.81
C THR A 22 -23.83 -7.63 -16.47
N ASP A 23 -24.01 -7.20 -17.72
CA ASP A 23 -22.98 -6.52 -18.53
C ASP A 23 -22.96 -4.98 -18.32
N LYS A 24 -23.69 -4.44 -17.37
CA LYS A 24 -23.81 -2.97 -17.22
C LYS A 24 -23.12 -2.48 -15.94
N PRO A 25 -21.87 -1.94 -16.06
CA PRO A 25 -21.16 -1.28 -14.93
C PRO A 25 -21.90 -0.04 -14.41
N GLU A 26 -22.82 0.54 -15.21
CA GLU A 26 -23.52 1.79 -14.87
C GLU A 26 -24.48 1.64 -13.67
N ASP A 27 -24.95 0.43 -13.39
CA ASP A 27 -25.88 0.17 -12.29
C ASP A 27 -25.23 0.18 -10.90
N LEU A 28 -23.88 0.20 -10.85
CA LEU A 28 -23.10 0.17 -9.61
C LEU A 28 -22.66 1.53 -9.07
N LYS A 29 -23.08 2.64 -9.69
CA LYS A 29 -22.70 3.97 -9.16
C LYS A 29 -23.14 4.09 -7.71
N LEU A 30 -22.17 4.06 -6.82
CA LEU A 30 -22.38 4.35 -5.40
C LEU A 30 -22.61 5.85 -5.25
N LYS A 31 -23.82 6.27 -4.89
CA LYS A 31 -24.08 7.65 -4.47
C LYS A 31 -23.55 7.79 -3.05
N SER A 32 -22.34 8.31 -2.92
CA SER A 32 -21.64 8.38 -1.64
C SER A 32 -21.65 9.81 -1.10
N ASP A 33 -22.08 9.96 0.15
CA ASP A 33 -21.95 11.21 0.90
C ASP A 33 -20.46 11.50 1.24
N ILE A 34 -19.60 10.48 1.12
CA ILE A 34 -18.14 10.61 1.32
C ILE A 34 -17.55 11.53 0.26
N ASP A 35 -18.04 11.51 -0.99
CA ASP A 35 -17.55 12.37 -2.08
C ASP A 35 -17.72 13.86 -1.77
N GLN A 36 -18.73 14.23 -0.99
CA GLN A 36 -18.96 15.63 -0.58
C GLN A 36 -17.99 16.11 0.50
N ARG A 37 -17.30 15.19 1.17
CA ARG A 37 -16.40 15.48 2.29
C ARG A 37 -14.92 15.47 1.91
N LEU A 38 -14.61 15.02 0.70
CA LEU A 38 -13.25 14.83 0.21
C LEU A 38 -13.01 15.63 -1.07
N VAL A 39 -12.05 16.54 -1.00
CA VAL A 39 -11.45 17.17 -2.17
C VAL A 39 -10.18 16.39 -2.48
N ILE A 40 -10.16 15.72 -3.64
CA ILE A 40 -9.01 14.94 -4.10
C ILE A 40 -8.49 15.60 -5.38
N GLU A 41 -7.23 16.03 -5.34
CA GLU A 41 -6.55 16.71 -6.43
C GLU A 41 -5.32 15.93 -6.88
N GLU A 42 -4.97 16.07 -8.17
CA GLU A 42 -3.69 15.59 -8.68
C GLU A 42 -2.56 16.48 -8.14
N VAL A 43 -1.41 15.87 -7.82
CA VAL A 43 -0.19 16.65 -7.63
C VAL A 43 0.26 17.10 -9.00
N ALA A 44 0.33 18.42 -9.25
CA ALA A 44 0.87 18.94 -10.48
C ALA A 44 2.29 18.39 -10.69
N GLU A 45 2.51 17.69 -11.79
CA GLU A 45 3.85 17.27 -12.18
C GLU A 45 4.70 18.53 -12.35
N VAL A 46 5.72 18.68 -11.52
CA VAL A 46 6.78 19.64 -11.77
C VAL A 46 7.48 19.11 -13.02
N SER A 47 7.16 19.70 -14.18
CA SER A 47 7.90 19.44 -15.41
C SER A 47 9.37 19.65 -15.10
N VAL A 48 10.14 18.57 -15.11
CA VAL A 48 11.60 18.64 -15.09
C VAL A 48 11.98 19.37 -16.38
N VAL A 49 12.32 20.63 -16.25
CA VAL A 49 12.88 21.41 -17.34
C VAL A 49 14.19 20.71 -17.70
N GLU A 50 14.19 20.01 -18.83
CA GLU A 50 15.39 19.47 -19.44
C GLU A 50 16.40 20.62 -19.53
N LYS A 51 17.56 20.44 -18.90
CA LYS A 51 18.67 21.35 -19.06
C LYS A 51 19.04 21.40 -20.56
N PRO A 52 19.13 22.58 -21.16
CA PRO A 52 19.56 22.67 -22.55
C PRO A 52 20.96 22.07 -22.69
N GLU A 53 21.12 21.16 -23.63
CA GLU A 53 22.41 20.60 -24.05
C GLU A 53 23.41 21.71 -24.32
N GLN A 54 24.47 21.78 -23.54
CA GLN A 54 25.60 22.61 -23.84
C GLN A 54 26.32 22.04 -25.06
N LYS A 55 26.12 22.70 -26.21
CA LYS A 55 26.88 22.49 -27.43
C LYS A 55 28.37 22.71 -27.13
N VAL A 56 29.13 21.62 -27.12
CA VAL A 56 30.58 21.66 -27.01
C VAL A 56 31.13 22.27 -28.29
N MET A 57 31.54 23.54 -28.22
CA MET A 57 32.29 24.21 -29.26
C MET A 57 33.76 23.77 -29.16
N LYS A 58 34.24 23.05 -30.16
CA LYS A 58 35.66 22.71 -30.34
C LYS A 58 36.45 24.02 -30.52
N VAL A 59 37.33 24.34 -29.59
CA VAL A 59 38.36 25.37 -29.78
C VAL A 59 39.68 24.69 -30.10
N GLN A 60 40.21 25.04 -31.27
CA GLN A 60 41.52 24.62 -31.76
C GLN A 60 42.66 25.26 -30.97
N THR A 61 43.68 24.44 -30.74
CA THR A 61 44.96 24.81 -30.14
C THR A 61 45.80 25.68 -31.05
N ALA A 62 46.36 26.77 -30.52
CA ALA A 62 47.70 27.24 -30.87
C ALA A 62 48.19 28.39 -29.94
N GLY A 63 49.42 28.30 -29.38
CA GLY A 63 50.31 29.48 -29.15
C GLY A 63 50.70 29.78 -27.71
N LYS A 64 51.78 29.18 -27.26
CA LYS A 64 52.95 29.62 -26.46
C LYS A 64 52.88 30.86 -25.52
N GLN A 65 53.21 30.59 -24.28
CA GLN A 65 54.14 31.24 -23.31
C GLN A 65 53.98 32.72 -23.00
N LYS A 66 53.77 33.08 -21.70
CA LYS A 66 54.77 33.72 -20.84
C LYS A 66 54.31 33.82 -19.40
N ALA A 67 55.18 33.42 -18.50
CA ALA A 67 55.05 33.55 -17.05
C ALA A 67 55.30 35.02 -16.61
N ILE A 68 54.46 35.53 -15.68
CA ILE A 68 54.78 36.71 -14.86
C ILE A 68 54.16 36.45 -13.46
N GLN A 69 54.98 36.65 -12.42
CA GLN A 69 54.72 36.47 -10.99
C GLN A 69 53.83 37.60 -10.40
N PRO A 70 53.25 37.39 -9.21
CA PRO A 70 52.24 38.26 -8.64
C PRO A 70 52.82 39.37 -7.73
N PRO A 71 52.07 40.43 -7.48
CA PRO A 71 52.18 41.25 -6.29
C PRO A 71 50.97 41.16 -5.37
N PRO A 72 51.01 41.78 -4.16
CA PRO A 72 50.57 41.13 -2.94
C PRO A 72 49.16 41.52 -2.45
N MET A 73 48.72 40.78 -1.42
CA MET A 73 47.49 40.90 -0.66
C MET A 73 47.12 42.34 -0.27
N LEU A 74 45.85 42.66 -0.45
CA LEU A 74 45.10 43.52 0.44
C LEU A 74 43.74 42.94 0.69
N ALA A 75 43.47 42.70 1.96
CA ALA A 75 42.22 42.19 2.49
C ALA A 75 41.10 43.22 2.30
N VAL A 76 39.99 42.76 1.71
CA VAL A 76 38.68 43.37 1.98
C VAL A 76 37.65 42.26 2.10
N GLU A 77 37.25 42.03 3.34
CA GLU A 77 36.01 41.32 3.66
C GLU A 77 34.84 41.96 2.91
N LYS A 78 34.13 41.17 2.13
CA LYS A 78 32.70 41.36 1.94
C LYS A 78 32.03 40.00 1.78
N SER A 79 31.45 39.62 2.87
CA SER A 79 30.36 38.68 3.04
C SER A 79 29.46 38.60 1.81
N ALA A 80 29.61 37.57 0.98
CA ALA A 80 28.56 37.07 0.13
C ALA A 80 27.99 35.83 0.81
N LYS A 81 26.95 36.02 1.62
CA LYS A 81 26.05 34.96 2.10
C LYS A 81 25.44 34.29 0.89
N ASN A 82 26.09 33.26 0.38
CA ASN A 82 25.41 32.21 -0.38
C ASN A 82 24.49 31.48 0.56
N LEU A 83 23.30 32.01 0.73
CA LEU A 83 22.15 31.30 1.22
C LEU A 83 21.81 30.21 0.18
N LYS A 84 22.54 29.11 0.18
CA LYS A 84 21.95 27.84 -0.23
C LYS A 84 20.74 27.66 0.69
N LYS A 85 19.56 27.92 0.14
CA LYS A 85 18.28 27.51 0.72
C LYS A 85 18.40 26.00 0.87
N LYS A 86 18.89 25.55 2.03
CA LYS A 86 18.67 24.17 2.46
C LYS A 86 17.17 24.06 2.47
N GLU A 87 16.60 23.34 1.51
CA GLU A 87 15.28 22.79 1.70
C GLU A 87 15.37 22.09 3.04
N SER A 88 14.70 22.66 4.02
CA SER A 88 14.51 22.00 5.29
C SER A 88 13.71 20.75 4.95
N VAL A 89 14.39 19.61 4.89
CA VAL A 89 13.73 18.33 5.03
C VAL A 89 12.95 18.52 6.33
N ILE A 90 11.64 18.69 6.21
CA ILE A 90 10.74 18.75 7.36
C ILE A 90 10.98 17.40 8.04
N ALA A 91 11.74 17.44 9.14
CA ALA A 91 11.99 16.24 9.92
C ALA A 91 10.62 15.74 10.31
N ARG A 92 10.24 14.57 9.77
CA ARG A 92 9.00 13.93 10.17
C ARG A 92 9.03 13.85 11.68
N GLU A 93 7.96 14.30 12.33
CA GLU A 93 7.88 14.37 13.79
C GLU A 93 8.24 13.02 14.43
N PRO A 94 8.79 13.01 15.65
CA PRO A 94 9.14 11.80 16.34
C PRO A 94 7.92 10.87 16.48
N LEU A 95 8.18 9.58 16.67
CA LEU A 95 7.15 8.59 16.94
C LEU A 95 6.27 9.05 18.09
N LEU A 96 4.95 9.11 17.85
CA LEU A 96 3.97 9.43 18.87
C LEU A 96 3.42 8.13 19.42
N GLU A 97 3.38 8.02 20.75
CA GLU A 97 2.82 6.89 21.48
C GLU A 97 1.55 7.33 22.19
N ASP A 98 0.50 6.53 22.12
CA ASP A 98 -0.72 6.79 22.86
C ASP A 98 -0.71 6.13 24.25
N SER A 99 -1.77 6.37 25.05
CA SER A 99 -1.89 5.84 26.41
C SER A 99 -1.92 4.31 26.52
N GLU A 100 -2.14 3.60 25.41
CA GLU A 100 -2.16 2.14 25.34
C GLU A 100 -0.87 1.55 24.74
N GLY A 101 0.14 2.40 24.44
CA GLY A 101 1.42 1.98 23.90
C GLY A 101 1.44 1.77 22.38
N PHE A 102 0.41 2.21 21.64
CA PHE A 102 0.44 2.17 20.18
C PHE A 102 1.16 3.39 19.62
N ILE A 103 1.99 3.17 18.62
CA ILE A 103 2.92 4.16 18.07
C ILE A 103 2.51 4.56 16.66
N GLY A 104 2.38 5.86 16.43
CA GLY A 104 2.29 6.44 15.09
C GLY A 104 3.66 6.42 14.40
N ARG A 105 3.79 5.63 13.31
CA ARG A 105 5.07 5.46 12.61
C ARG A 105 5.18 6.40 11.44
N ARG A 106 6.34 7.05 11.32
CA ARG A 106 6.65 8.02 10.25
C ARG A 106 8.11 7.85 9.87
N PRO A 107 8.43 6.97 8.91
CA PRO A 107 9.82 6.72 8.53
C PRO A 107 10.46 7.96 7.94
N LEU A 108 11.75 8.17 8.17
CA LEU A 108 12.52 9.22 7.51
C LEU A 108 12.67 8.94 6.01
N HIS A 109 12.79 7.67 5.66
CA HIS A 109 12.88 7.20 4.29
C HIS A 109 11.81 6.15 4.04
N ASP A 110 11.09 6.30 2.94
CA ASP A 110 10.07 5.34 2.56
C ASP A 110 10.70 4.06 2.01
N PRO A 111 10.22 2.87 2.41
CA PRO A 111 10.70 1.60 1.86
C PRO A 111 10.19 1.33 0.44
N PHE A 112 9.39 2.22 -0.12
CA PHE A 112 8.80 2.14 -1.45
C PHE A 112 8.82 3.53 -2.11
N GLN A 113 8.60 3.56 -3.42
CA GLN A 113 8.61 4.80 -4.21
C GLN A 113 7.49 4.79 -5.25
N VAL A 114 7.10 5.98 -5.72
CA VAL A 114 6.13 6.13 -6.82
C VAL A 114 6.63 5.37 -8.04
N GLY A 115 5.72 4.61 -8.66
CA GLY A 115 6.02 3.72 -9.78
C GLY A 115 6.45 2.31 -9.37
N GLU A 116 6.64 2.03 -8.07
CA GLU A 116 6.90 0.66 -7.60
C GLU A 116 5.72 -0.25 -7.95
N LYS A 117 6.05 -1.43 -8.51
CA LYS A 117 5.10 -2.50 -8.77
C LYS A 117 5.66 -3.84 -8.30
N ILE A 118 4.83 -4.59 -7.60
CA ILE A 118 5.15 -5.93 -7.12
C ILE A 118 4.06 -6.86 -7.63
N LYS A 119 4.41 -7.74 -8.56
CA LYS A 119 3.48 -8.72 -9.10
C LYS A 119 3.63 -10.04 -8.37
N HIS A 120 2.52 -10.63 -8.04
CA HIS A 120 2.44 -11.96 -7.44
C HIS A 120 1.61 -12.88 -8.34
N GLU A 121 2.04 -14.12 -8.46
CA GLU A 121 1.14 -15.19 -8.83
C GLU A 121 0.32 -15.65 -7.61
N VAL A 122 -0.94 -16.02 -7.84
CA VAL A 122 -1.81 -16.60 -6.82
C VAL A 122 -2.17 -18.01 -7.24
N PHE A 123 -1.83 -18.99 -6.41
CA PHE A 123 -2.05 -20.39 -6.72
C PHE A 123 -2.49 -21.20 -5.49
N TYR A 124 -3.09 -22.34 -5.77
CA TYR A 124 -3.45 -23.32 -4.77
C TYR A 124 -2.34 -24.34 -4.59
N ASN A 125 -1.85 -24.52 -3.37
CA ASN A 125 -0.63 -25.29 -3.11
C ASN A 125 -0.69 -26.75 -3.60
N LEU A 126 -1.87 -27.38 -3.51
CA LEU A 126 -2.00 -28.81 -3.78
C LEU A 126 -1.67 -29.18 -5.23
N PHE A 127 -1.98 -28.30 -6.19
CA PHE A 127 -1.80 -28.57 -7.63
C PHE A 127 -0.85 -27.61 -8.30
N ARG A 128 -0.37 -26.60 -7.60
CA ARG A 128 0.42 -25.46 -8.13
C ARG A 128 -0.14 -24.88 -9.44
N ILE A 129 -1.47 -24.81 -9.51
CA ILE A 129 -2.17 -24.21 -10.64
C ILE A 129 -2.33 -22.73 -10.33
N THR A 130 -1.76 -21.87 -11.19
CA THR A 130 -1.91 -20.41 -11.05
C THR A 130 -3.34 -20.00 -11.34
N ALA A 131 -4.03 -19.57 -10.31
CA ALA A 131 -5.43 -19.15 -10.36
C ALA A 131 -5.56 -17.69 -10.83
N GLY A 132 -4.59 -16.84 -10.50
CA GLY A 132 -4.63 -15.42 -10.82
C GLY A 132 -3.32 -14.71 -10.55
N GLU A 133 -3.31 -13.42 -10.86
CA GLU A 133 -2.22 -12.50 -10.58
C GLU A 133 -2.71 -11.39 -9.66
N MET A 134 -1.87 -11.01 -8.69
CA MET A 134 -2.10 -9.87 -7.82
C MET A 134 -0.97 -8.86 -8.00
N GLU A 135 -1.31 -7.58 -8.13
CA GLU A 135 -0.34 -6.51 -8.25
C GLU A 135 -0.51 -5.50 -7.11
N TYR A 136 0.57 -5.18 -6.44
CA TYR A 136 0.69 -4.05 -5.53
C TYR A 136 1.39 -2.92 -6.27
N SER A 137 0.79 -1.73 -6.26
CA SER A 137 1.33 -0.57 -6.98
C SER A 137 1.38 0.65 -6.06
N THR A 138 2.51 1.37 -6.09
CA THR A 138 2.63 2.71 -5.51
C THR A 138 2.43 3.73 -6.61
N LEU A 139 1.26 4.35 -6.65
CA LEU A 139 0.84 5.30 -7.66
C LEU A 139 1.33 6.73 -7.33
N PRO A 140 1.27 7.69 -8.26
CA PRO A 140 1.55 9.09 -7.99
C PRO A 140 0.78 9.61 -6.78
N TYR A 141 1.40 10.53 -6.04
CA TYR A 141 0.77 11.15 -4.89
C TYR A 141 -0.52 11.88 -5.26
N LYS A 142 -1.40 12.05 -4.30
CA LYS A 142 -2.62 12.87 -4.38
C LYS A 142 -2.59 13.94 -3.30
N ILE A 143 -3.39 14.98 -3.50
CA ILE A 143 -3.74 15.92 -2.43
C ILE A 143 -5.15 15.56 -1.94
N VAL A 144 -5.28 15.31 -0.67
CA VAL A 144 -6.56 14.99 -0.01
C VAL A 144 -6.85 16.06 1.03
N ASN A 145 -7.87 16.87 0.80
CA ASN A 145 -8.22 18.02 1.66
C ASN A 145 -6.99 18.91 1.96
N GLY A 146 -6.20 19.24 0.92
CA GLY A 146 -5.00 20.07 1.02
C GLY A 146 -3.75 19.39 1.58
N ARG A 147 -3.80 18.09 1.90
CA ARG A 147 -2.67 17.32 2.44
C ARG A 147 -2.17 16.29 1.42
N LYS A 148 -0.86 16.20 1.27
CA LYS A 148 -0.22 15.19 0.42
C LYS A 148 -0.54 13.79 0.95
N ALA A 149 -0.84 12.85 0.07
CA ALA A 149 -1.14 11.47 0.41
C ALA A 149 -0.46 10.50 -0.55
N TYR A 150 -0.01 9.37 -0.02
CA TYR A 150 0.33 8.20 -0.82
C TYR A 150 -0.94 7.64 -1.45
N GLN A 151 -0.80 7.12 -2.65
CA GLN A 151 -1.83 6.36 -3.32
C GLN A 151 -1.31 4.95 -3.59
N PHE A 152 -1.86 3.98 -2.87
CA PHE A 152 -1.53 2.57 -3.04
C PHE A 152 -2.70 1.87 -3.72
N ALA A 153 -2.39 1.02 -4.70
CA ALA A 153 -3.38 0.19 -5.35
C ALA A 153 -3.02 -1.29 -5.21
N ILE A 154 -4.04 -2.12 -5.07
CA ILE A 154 -3.92 -3.57 -5.11
C ILE A 154 -4.97 -4.07 -6.11
N SER A 155 -4.56 -4.87 -7.07
CA SER A 155 -5.46 -5.52 -8.01
C SER A 155 -5.29 -7.02 -7.96
N LEU A 156 -6.36 -7.76 -8.22
CA LEU A 156 -6.37 -9.21 -8.33
C LEU A 156 -7.17 -9.61 -9.57
N LYS A 157 -6.57 -10.38 -10.45
CA LYS A 157 -7.23 -10.86 -11.66
C LYS A 157 -6.96 -12.34 -11.87
N THR A 158 -8.00 -13.11 -12.18
CA THR A 158 -7.85 -14.53 -12.53
C THR A 158 -7.23 -14.68 -13.90
N THR A 159 -6.45 -15.76 -14.08
CA THR A 159 -5.93 -16.16 -15.40
C THR A 159 -7.08 -16.52 -16.34
N ASN A 160 -6.81 -16.48 -17.67
CA ASN A 160 -7.82 -16.84 -18.69
C ASN A 160 -8.38 -18.25 -18.48
N LEU A 161 -7.54 -19.20 -18.07
CA LEU A 161 -7.97 -20.57 -17.77
C LEU A 161 -8.96 -20.60 -16.60
N PHE A 162 -8.62 -19.93 -15.48
CA PHE A 162 -9.47 -19.92 -14.30
C PHE A 162 -10.73 -19.07 -14.48
N SER A 163 -10.67 -18.01 -15.28
CA SER A 163 -11.83 -17.13 -15.54
C SER A 163 -13.00 -17.88 -16.18
N SER A 164 -12.73 -18.98 -16.88
CA SER A 164 -13.77 -19.86 -17.43
C SER A 164 -14.62 -20.56 -16.34
N PHE A 165 -14.06 -20.74 -15.14
CA PHE A 165 -14.74 -21.32 -13.99
C PHE A 165 -15.23 -20.25 -13.02
N TYR A 166 -14.38 -19.29 -12.72
CA TYR A 166 -14.69 -18.18 -11.83
C TYR A 166 -13.82 -16.97 -12.16
N ALA A 167 -14.41 -15.95 -12.75
CA ALA A 167 -13.72 -14.72 -13.08
C ALA A 167 -13.63 -13.80 -11.84
N VAL A 168 -12.47 -13.20 -11.66
CA VAL A 168 -12.18 -12.15 -10.68
C VAL A 168 -11.43 -11.02 -11.39
N ASP A 169 -11.86 -9.79 -11.20
CA ASP A 169 -11.18 -8.57 -11.64
C ASP A 169 -11.44 -7.49 -10.59
N ASP A 170 -10.66 -7.55 -9.51
CA ASP A 170 -10.86 -6.73 -8.32
C ASP A 170 -9.78 -5.68 -8.20
N ARG A 171 -10.16 -4.51 -7.70
CA ARG A 171 -9.24 -3.42 -7.45
C ARG A 171 -9.58 -2.66 -6.17
N VAL A 172 -8.53 -2.35 -5.41
CA VAL A 172 -8.61 -1.47 -4.26
C VAL A 172 -7.59 -0.35 -4.42
N VAL A 173 -7.98 0.86 -4.07
CA VAL A 173 -7.09 2.00 -3.95
C VAL A 173 -7.22 2.57 -2.55
N THR A 174 -6.11 2.76 -1.85
CA THR A 174 -6.10 3.43 -0.54
C THR A 174 -5.24 4.69 -0.58
N LEU A 175 -5.76 5.77 0.02
CA LEU A 175 -5.05 7.04 0.20
C LEU A 175 -4.61 7.13 1.66
N VAL A 176 -3.30 7.34 1.86
CA VAL A 176 -2.68 7.41 3.19
C VAL A 176 -1.95 8.73 3.32
N ASP A 177 -2.26 9.49 4.37
CA ASP A 177 -1.62 10.77 4.67
C ASP A 177 -0.08 10.64 4.68
N TYR A 178 0.60 11.50 3.95
CA TYR A 178 2.05 11.43 3.78
C TYR A 178 2.81 11.68 5.08
N ASP A 179 2.36 12.65 5.87
CA ASP A 179 3.04 13.04 7.10
C ASP A 179 2.66 12.15 8.28
N LEU A 180 1.38 11.80 8.37
CA LEU A 180 0.83 11.10 9.53
C LEU A 180 0.83 9.59 9.39
N TRP A 181 0.96 9.07 8.16
CA TRP A 181 0.82 7.64 7.87
C TRP A 181 -0.53 7.05 8.29
N LEU A 182 -1.58 7.85 8.20
CA LEU A 182 -2.93 7.47 8.55
C LEU A 182 -3.77 7.32 7.27
N PRO A 183 -4.54 6.25 7.11
CA PRO A 183 -5.44 6.11 5.98
C PRO A 183 -6.51 7.20 6.01
N ARG A 184 -6.83 7.77 4.86
CA ARG A 184 -7.91 8.76 4.71
C ARG A 184 -9.10 8.19 3.97
N LEU A 185 -8.84 7.39 2.97
CA LEU A 185 -9.86 6.79 2.12
C LEU A 185 -9.37 5.44 1.62
N PHE A 186 -10.25 4.49 1.45
CA PHE A 186 -10.09 3.46 0.44
C PHE A 186 -11.33 3.34 -0.44
N THR A 187 -11.12 2.92 -1.68
CA THR A 187 -12.17 2.52 -2.61
C THR A 187 -11.96 1.08 -3.00
N LEU A 188 -13.05 0.33 -3.05
CA LEU A 188 -13.07 -1.08 -3.39
C LEU A 188 -13.97 -1.28 -4.61
N HIS A 189 -13.41 -1.87 -5.65
CA HIS A 189 -14.15 -2.34 -6.82
C HIS A 189 -13.96 -3.85 -6.93
N VAL A 190 -15.05 -4.61 -6.84
CA VAL A 190 -15.07 -6.06 -6.97
C VAL A 190 -15.93 -6.43 -8.16
N LYS A 191 -15.32 -7.15 -9.10
CA LYS A 191 -16.01 -7.72 -10.27
C LYS A 191 -15.71 -9.21 -10.34
N GLU A 192 -16.62 -10.00 -9.83
CA GLU A 192 -16.50 -11.45 -9.80
C GLU A 192 -17.68 -12.14 -10.51
N SER A 193 -17.52 -13.39 -10.90
CA SER A 193 -18.62 -14.17 -11.52
C SER A 193 -19.90 -14.19 -10.70
N SER A 194 -19.83 -14.07 -9.37
CA SER A 194 -20.97 -14.19 -8.47
C SER A 194 -21.43 -12.88 -7.86
N GLN A 195 -20.67 -11.80 -8.00
CA GLN A 195 -20.96 -10.50 -7.39
C GLN A 195 -20.28 -9.34 -8.10
N LEU A 196 -20.98 -8.21 -8.05
CA LEU A 196 -20.40 -6.89 -8.30
C LEU A 196 -20.49 -6.10 -6.98
N ARG A 197 -19.43 -5.33 -6.64
CA ARG A 197 -19.40 -4.57 -5.38
C ARG A 197 -18.59 -3.31 -5.53
N GLU A 198 -19.17 -2.18 -5.15
CA GLU A 198 -18.51 -0.91 -4.96
C GLU A 198 -18.53 -0.55 -3.49
N GLY A 199 -17.38 -0.24 -2.93
CA GLY A 199 -17.25 0.14 -1.53
C GLY A 199 -16.32 1.32 -1.34
N ARG A 200 -16.58 2.12 -0.30
CA ARG A 200 -15.73 3.22 0.12
C ARG A 200 -15.67 3.30 1.62
N SER A 201 -14.49 3.57 2.16
CA SER A 201 -14.32 3.87 3.58
C SER A 201 -13.55 5.14 3.77
N TYR A 202 -14.09 6.04 4.57
CA TYR A 202 -13.47 7.30 4.97
C TYR A 202 -13.08 7.26 6.44
N PHE A 203 -11.87 7.75 6.74
CA PHE A 203 -11.28 7.76 8.09
C PHE A 203 -11.02 9.21 8.52
N ASP A 204 -11.82 9.69 9.46
CA ASP A 204 -11.74 11.03 10.03
C ASP A 204 -11.05 10.96 11.40
N PHE A 205 -9.74 11.16 11.42
CA PHE A 205 -8.95 11.14 12.66
C PHE A 205 -9.09 12.42 13.50
N GLU A 206 -9.69 13.47 12.97
CA GLU A 206 -10.02 14.67 13.74
C GLU A 206 -11.26 14.43 14.59
N LYS A 207 -12.26 13.76 14.03
CA LYS A 207 -13.50 13.38 14.70
C LYS A 207 -13.45 11.98 15.32
N MET A 208 -12.37 11.26 15.12
CA MET A 208 -12.19 9.86 15.53
C MET A 208 -13.35 8.96 15.09
N LYS A 209 -13.75 9.10 13.81
CA LYS A 209 -14.83 8.33 13.19
C LYS A 209 -14.38 7.71 11.88
N ALA A 210 -14.82 6.48 11.64
CA ALA A 210 -14.72 5.86 10.34
C ALA A 210 -16.12 5.60 9.77
N ARG A 211 -16.24 5.69 8.45
CA ARG A 211 -17.50 5.47 7.72
C ARG A 211 -17.25 4.54 6.55
N TYR A 212 -18.12 3.56 6.39
CA TYR A 212 -18.12 2.65 5.26
C TYR A 212 -19.45 2.69 4.53
N GLU A 213 -19.38 2.74 3.21
CA GLU A 213 -20.54 2.69 2.30
C GLU A 213 -20.25 1.65 1.23
N GLU A 214 -21.25 0.81 0.94
CA GLU A 214 -21.14 -0.27 -0.03
C GLU A 214 -22.44 -0.42 -0.82
N LYS A 215 -22.32 -0.69 -2.11
CA LYS A 215 -23.38 -1.23 -2.95
C LYS A 215 -22.88 -2.56 -3.52
N LYS A 216 -23.68 -3.60 -3.33
CA LYS A 216 -23.35 -4.97 -3.75
C LYS A 216 -24.52 -5.54 -4.55
N ILE A 217 -24.19 -6.22 -5.63
CA ILE A 217 -25.16 -6.95 -6.46
C ILE A 217 -24.74 -8.41 -6.48
N THR A 218 -25.66 -9.29 -6.15
CA THR A 218 -25.43 -10.74 -6.25
C THR A 218 -26.60 -11.41 -6.98
N SER A 219 -26.33 -12.53 -7.67
CA SER A 219 -27.38 -13.31 -8.34
C SER A 219 -28.46 -13.84 -7.38
N LYS A 220 -28.11 -14.06 -6.11
CA LYS A 220 -29.02 -14.63 -5.10
C LYS A 220 -29.87 -13.61 -4.38
N LYS A 221 -29.36 -12.40 -4.15
CA LYS A 221 -30.01 -11.41 -3.29
C LYS A 221 -30.33 -10.09 -4.00
N GLY A 222 -29.92 -9.95 -5.26
CA GLY A 222 -30.06 -8.70 -6.01
C GLY A 222 -29.18 -7.60 -5.43
N VAL A 223 -29.68 -6.39 -5.35
CA VAL A 223 -28.97 -5.19 -4.87
C VAL A 223 -29.08 -5.09 -3.36
N GLU A 224 -27.93 -4.99 -2.70
CA GLU A 224 -27.81 -4.72 -1.26
C GLU A 224 -26.97 -3.45 -1.07
N GLU A 225 -27.41 -2.54 -0.20
CA GLU A 225 -26.65 -1.36 0.21
C GLU A 225 -26.32 -1.43 1.69
N LYS A 226 -25.10 -1.00 2.06
CA LYS A 226 -24.67 -0.93 3.45
C LYS A 226 -24.05 0.43 3.71
N LYS A 227 -24.48 1.06 4.81
CA LYS A 227 -23.82 2.24 5.37
C LYS A 227 -23.56 1.98 6.84
N GLN A 228 -22.34 2.27 7.29
CA GLN A 228 -21.90 2.02 8.66
C GLN A 228 -20.95 3.10 9.10
N GLU A 229 -21.09 3.55 10.35
CA GLU A 229 -20.18 4.46 11.02
C GLU A 229 -19.78 3.88 12.38
N TRP A 230 -18.50 4.04 12.77
CA TRP A 230 -18.01 3.59 14.06
C TRP A 230 -16.90 4.47 14.59
N ASP A 231 -16.62 4.34 15.89
CA ASP A 231 -15.52 5.04 16.53
C ASP A 231 -14.17 4.51 16.06
N LEU A 232 -13.29 5.42 15.70
CA LEU A 232 -11.93 5.13 15.26
C LEU A 232 -10.99 5.21 16.47
N LEU A 233 -10.01 4.33 16.53
CA LEU A 233 -8.94 4.42 17.51
C LEU A 233 -7.71 5.11 16.94
N PRO A 234 -6.88 5.79 17.77
CA PRO A 234 -5.66 6.43 17.33
C PRO A 234 -4.76 5.47 16.53
N TYR A 235 -4.08 5.99 15.52
CA TYR A 235 -3.11 5.28 14.66
C TYR A 235 -3.66 4.04 13.95
N SER A 236 -4.97 3.89 13.84
CA SER A 236 -5.57 2.77 13.10
C SER A 236 -5.20 2.81 11.62
N GLN A 237 -4.79 1.66 11.09
CA GLN A 237 -4.66 1.40 9.66
C GLN A 237 -5.97 0.83 9.11
N ASN A 238 -6.14 0.81 7.79
CA ASN A 238 -7.15 -0.03 7.16
C ASN A 238 -6.52 -1.35 6.67
N VAL A 239 -7.33 -2.32 6.30
CA VAL A 239 -6.86 -3.65 5.85
C VAL A 239 -5.98 -3.59 4.60
N PHE A 240 -6.13 -2.57 3.76
CA PHE A 240 -5.37 -2.41 2.52
C PHE A 240 -4.07 -1.62 2.72
N SER A 241 -4.03 -0.67 3.65
CA SER A 241 -2.80 0.01 4.04
C SER A 241 -1.88 -0.87 4.90
N LEU A 242 -2.43 -1.92 5.52
CA LEU A 242 -1.73 -2.82 6.44
C LEU A 242 -0.43 -3.37 5.86
N ILE A 243 -0.45 -3.90 4.63
CA ILE A 243 0.74 -4.51 4.03
C ILE A 243 1.87 -3.49 3.79
N TYR A 244 1.51 -2.26 3.41
CA TYR A 244 2.48 -1.17 3.25
C TYR A 244 2.98 -0.69 4.61
N TYR A 245 2.10 -0.62 5.62
CA TYR A 245 2.47 -0.23 6.98
C TYR A 245 3.43 -1.22 7.64
N MET A 246 3.25 -2.52 7.40
CA MET A 246 4.18 -3.56 7.87
C MET A 246 5.61 -3.34 7.36
N ARG A 247 5.80 -2.74 6.19
CA ARG A 247 7.12 -2.45 5.62
C ARG A 247 7.90 -1.40 6.42
N LEU A 248 7.23 -0.64 7.30
CA LEU A 248 7.84 0.37 8.15
C LEU A 248 8.47 -0.21 9.43
N PHE A 249 8.31 -1.50 9.69
CA PHE A 249 8.78 -2.15 10.90
C PHE A 249 10.15 -2.81 10.69
N ALA A 250 10.99 -2.76 11.71
CA ALA A 250 12.31 -3.39 11.66
C ALA A 250 12.25 -4.94 11.67
N TRP A 251 11.18 -5.51 12.21
CA TRP A 251 10.97 -6.95 12.36
C TRP A 251 12.16 -7.66 13.00
N ALA A 252 12.58 -7.18 14.19
CA ALA A 252 13.63 -7.81 14.97
C ALA A 252 13.17 -9.13 15.59
N ASP A 253 14.09 -10.10 15.67
CA ASP A 253 13.81 -11.39 16.29
C ASP A 253 13.47 -11.25 17.77
N GLY A 254 12.53 -12.07 18.24
CA GLY A 254 12.09 -12.08 19.63
C GLY A 254 11.19 -10.88 20.02
N LYS A 255 10.89 -9.96 19.08
CA LYS A 255 9.99 -8.84 19.35
C LYS A 255 8.61 -9.05 18.72
N GLU A 256 7.57 -8.68 19.44
CA GLU A 256 6.22 -8.54 18.90
C GLU A 256 6.00 -7.11 18.46
N TYR A 257 5.40 -6.94 17.30
CA TYR A 257 4.99 -5.65 16.76
C TYR A 257 3.48 -5.63 16.64
N SER A 258 2.86 -4.55 17.12
CA SER A 258 1.41 -4.40 17.10
C SER A 258 0.99 -3.05 16.55
N PHE A 259 -0.18 -3.02 15.94
CA PHE A 259 -0.87 -1.80 15.50
C PHE A 259 -2.36 -2.06 15.34
N ARG A 260 -3.14 -0.99 15.34
CA ARG A 260 -4.59 -1.07 15.20
C ARG A 260 -5.00 -1.10 13.73
N VAL A 261 -6.10 -1.80 13.46
CA VAL A 261 -6.73 -1.88 12.15
C VAL A 261 -8.23 -1.61 12.31
N ALA A 262 -8.75 -0.66 11.56
CA ALA A 262 -10.18 -0.36 11.49
C ALA A 262 -10.77 -0.94 10.21
N ASP A 263 -11.70 -1.87 10.34
CA ASP A 263 -12.34 -2.55 9.21
C ASP A 263 -13.76 -2.96 9.55
N ASP A 264 -14.67 -2.76 8.60
CA ASP A 264 -16.06 -3.23 8.63
C ASP A 264 -16.81 -2.99 9.95
N GLY A 265 -16.60 -1.81 10.56
CA GLY A 265 -17.26 -1.42 11.82
C GLY A 265 -16.58 -1.90 13.08
N GLU A 266 -15.43 -2.54 12.96
CA GLU A 266 -14.66 -3.05 14.08
C GLU A 266 -13.28 -2.40 14.18
N ASN A 267 -12.75 -2.34 15.40
CA ASN A 267 -11.36 -2.01 15.67
C ASN A 267 -10.64 -3.29 16.09
N LEU A 268 -9.63 -3.65 15.32
CA LEU A 268 -8.81 -4.84 15.49
C LEU A 268 -7.42 -4.42 15.98
N VAL A 269 -6.74 -5.30 16.68
CA VAL A 269 -5.31 -5.19 16.92
C VAL A 269 -4.62 -6.30 16.13
N PHE A 270 -3.76 -5.88 15.22
CA PHE A 270 -2.78 -6.74 14.57
C PHE A 270 -1.60 -6.93 15.52
N LYS A 271 -1.14 -8.17 15.64
CA LYS A 271 0.12 -8.54 16.27
C LYS A 271 0.93 -9.38 15.30
N GLY A 272 2.21 -9.10 15.19
CA GLY A 272 3.11 -9.84 14.31
C GLY A 272 4.44 -10.13 14.99
N ARG A 273 4.94 -11.35 14.82
CA ARG A 273 6.26 -11.78 15.31
C ARG A 273 7.02 -12.50 14.21
N VAL A 274 8.32 -12.33 14.23
CA VAL A 274 9.22 -13.11 13.38
C VAL A 274 9.25 -14.55 13.89
N VAL A 275 8.95 -15.50 13.00
CA VAL A 275 8.98 -16.93 13.30
C VAL A 275 10.14 -17.64 12.63
N ALA A 276 10.68 -17.07 11.54
CA ALA A 276 11.88 -17.55 10.86
C ALA A 276 12.54 -16.46 10.02
N ARG A 277 13.85 -16.62 9.75
CA ARG A 277 14.54 -15.96 8.63
C ARG A 277 15.08 -17.07 7.75
N GLU A 278 14.77 -16.99 6.48
CA GLU A 278 15.08 -18.03 5.52
C GLU A 278 15.38 -17.46 4.14
N THR A 279 15.96 -18.27 3.29
CA THR A 279 16.12 -17.93 1.87
C THR A 279 14.90 -18.46 1.11
N LEU A 280 14.13 -17.54 0.52
CA LEU A 280 12.97 -17.87 -0.28
C LEU A 280 13.34 -17.87 -1.77
N LYS A 281 13.13 -18.99 -2.43
CA LYS A 281 13.29 -19.13 -3.89
C LYS A 281 11.94 -18.89 -4.56
N THR A 282 11.93 -17.98 -5.53
CA THR A 282 10.74 -17.57 -6.28
C THR A 282 11.08 -17.40 -7.75
N ASP A 283 10.09 -17.24 -8.60
CA ASP A 283 10.33 -16.97 -10.02
C ASP A 283 10.95 -15.58 -10.27
N ALA A 284 10.77 -14.64 -9.35
CA ALA A 284 11.46 -13.33 -9.36
C ALA A 284 12.92 -13.40 -8.86
N GLY A 285 13.39 -14.58 -8.41
CA GLY A 285 14.75 -14.77 -7.89
C GLY A 285 14.79 -15.32 -6.47
N GLU A 286 15.97 -15.23 -5.87
CA GLU A 286 16.25 -15.70 -4.51
C GLU A 286 16.37 -14.51 -3.57
N PHE A 287 15.61 -14.55 -2.45
CA PHE A 287 15.53 -13.47 -1.49
C PHE A 287 15.81 -13.96 -0.08
N LYS A 288 16.59 -13.21 0.69
CA LYS A 288 16.56 -13.34 2.15
C LYS A 288 15.20 -12.81 2.63
N ALA A 289 14.51 -13.59 3.45
CA ALA A 289 13.14 -13.34 3.83
C ALA A 289 12.93 -13.44 5.34
N ILE A 290 12.07 -12.58 5.85
CA ILE A 290 11.55 -12.60 7.22
C ILE A 290 10.15 -13.20 7.16
N LYS A 291 9.96 -14.36 7.78
CA LYS A 291 8.65 -15.00 7.94
C LYS A 291 7.96 -14.46 9.20
N ILE A 292 6.80 -13.88 9.02
CA ILE A 292 6.00 -13.25 10.07
C ILE A 292 4.72 -14.05 10.26
N LYS A 293 4.37 -14.32 11.50
CA LYS A 293 3.05 -14.87 11.87
C LYS A 293 2.18 -13.74 12.39
N PRO A 294 1.12 -13.34 11.64
CA PRO A 294 0.13 -12.38 12.10
C PRO A 294 -0.92 -13.02 13.01
N GLU A 295 -1.38 -12.25 13.98
CA GLU A 295 -2.53 -12.56 14.82
C GLU A 295 -3.43 -11.34 14.90
N PHE A 296 -4.75 -11.55 14.97
CA PHE A 296 -5.71 -10.46 15.13
C PHE A 296 -6.54 -10.68 16.38
N THR A 297 -6.75 -9.58 17.12
CA THR A 297 -7.64 -9.57 18.28
C THR A 297 -8.70 -8.49 18.15
N VAL A 298 -9.88 -8.73 18.69
CA VAL A 298 -10.99 -7.78 18.80
C VAL A 298 -11.37 -7.66 20.26
N LYS A 299 -11.33 -6.44 20.81
CA LYS A 299 -11.64 -6.21 22.23
C LYS A 299 -10.89 -7.15 23.18
N GLY A 300 -9.62 -7.44 22.86
CA GLY A 300 -8.77 -8.35 23.65
C GLY A 300 -9.00 -9.84 23.43
N ALA A 301 -10.03 -10.24 22.68
CA ALA A 301 -10.27 -11.65 22.34
C ALA A 301 -9.59 -12.02 21.02
N PHE A 302 -8.88 -13.16 21.01
CA PHE A 302 -8.26 -13.68 19.79
C PHE A 302 -9.33 -14.00 18.74
N LYS A 303 -9.10 -13.53 17.53
CA LYS A 303 -9.96 -13.81 16.37
C LYS A 303 -9.19 -14.71 15.42
N PRO A 304 -9.54 -15.99 15.33
CA PRO A 304 -8.87 -16.91 14.42
C PRO A 304 -9.14 -16.51 12.98
N VAL A 305 -8.07 -16.19 12.25
CA VAL A 305 -8.10 -15.86 10.81
C VAL A 305 -7.59 -17.01 9.93
N GLY A 306 -7.41 -18.20 10.51
CA GLY A 306 -6.70 -19.30 9.90
C GLY A 306 -5.18 -19.18 10.13
N ASP A 307 -4.43 -20.14 9.62
CA ASP A 307 -2.97 -20.07 9.65
C ASP A 307 -2.53 -19.20 8.46
N ILE A 308 -2.11 -17.98 8.79
CA ILE A 308 -1.57 -17.03 7.84
C ILE A 308 -0.09 -16.82 8.14
N TYR A 309 0.72 -16.76 7.10
CA TYR A 309 2.12 -16.34 7.16
C TYR A 309 2.42 -15.32 6.08
N ILE A 310 3.26 -14.35 6.41
CA ILE A 310 3.67 -13.28 5.51
C ILE A 310 5.21 -13.29 5.46
N TRP A 311 5.79 -13.30 4.26
CA TRP A 311 7.23 -13.13 4.06
C TRP A 311 7.49 -11.75 3.49
N LEU A 312 8.36 -11.01 4.15
CA LEU A 312 8.91 -9.75 3.66
C LEU A 312 10.39 -9.96 3.34
N SER A 313 10.93 -9.21 2.38
CA SER A 313 12.38 -9.20 2.15
C SER A 313 13.13 -8.72 3.39
N ASP A 314 14.25 -9.36 3.69
CA ASP A 314 15.10 -9.02 4.82
C ASP A 314 16.12 -7.93 4.44
N ASP A 315 15.59 -6.83 3.90
CA ASP A 315 16.31 -5.62 3.52
C ASP A 315 15.46 -4.39 3.92
N GLU A 316 15.93 -3.19 3.62
CA GLU A 316 15.25 -1.94 3.97
C GLU A 316 13.91 -1.75 3.24
N ARG A 317 13.72 -2.39 2.10
CA ARG A 317 12.50 -2.27 1.29
C ARG A 317 11.34 -3.06 1.87
N LYS A 318 11.60 -4.15 2.60
CA LYS A 318 10.57 -5.04 3.18
C LYS A 318 9.50 -5.42 2.13
N ILE A 319 9.95 -5.83 0.94
CA ILE A 319 9.06 -6.21 -0.17
C ILE A 319 8.20 -7.39 0.26
N PRO A 320 6.87 -7.37 0.09
CA PRO A 320 6.04 -8.55 0.26
C PRO A 320 6.46 -9.62 -0.75
N LEU A 321 7.02 -10.73 -0.27
CA LEU A 321 7.52 -11.82 -1.12
C LEU A 321 6.51 -12.95 -1.25
N ARG A 322 5.80 -13.26 -0.15
CA ARG A 322 4.85 -14.37 -0.12
C ARG A 322 3.84 -14.16 0.99
N ILE A 323 2.60 -14.55 0.72
CA ILE A 323 1.53 -14.66 1.70
C ILE A 323 0.92 -16.04 1.55
N GLU A 324 0.88 -16.80 2.64
CA GLU A 324 0.19 -18.09 2.71
C GLU A 324 -1.03 -17.97 3.61
N SER A 325 -2.14 -18.52 3.17
CA SER A 325 -3.36 -18.60 3.97
C SER A 325 -3.94 -20.00 3.88
N THR A 326 -3.96 -20.68 5.01
CA THR A 326 -4.56 -22.01 5.12
C THR A 326 -6.04 -21.89 5.35
N ILE A 327 -6.80 -22.54 4.50
CA ILE A 327 -8.26 -22.62 4.56
C ILE A 327 -8.70 -24.06 4.67
N LYS A 328 -10.02 -24.29 4.85
CA LYS A 328 -10.59 -25.63 5.03
C LYS A 328 -10.22 -26.64 3.93
N ILE A 329 -9.99 -26.15 2.71
CA ILE A 329 -9.73 -27.00 1.54
C ILE A 329 -8.27 -26.97 1.08
N GLY A 330 -7.36 -26.36 1.86
CA GLY A 330 -5.91 -26.32 1.58
C GLY A 330 -5.31 -24.95 1.80
N THR A 331 -4.18 -24.67 1.15
CA THR A 331 -3.44 -23.43 1.32
C THR A 331 -3.41 -22.65 0.00
N ILE A 332 -3.79 -21.39 0.06
CA ILE A 332 -3.61 -20.43 -1.03
C ILE A 332 -2.32 -19.68 -0.78
N ILE A 333 -1.55 -19.53 -1.83
CA ILE A 333 -0.27 -18.87 -1.84
C ILE A 333 -0.32 -17.74 -2.85
N SER A 334 0.08 -16.55 -2.39
CA SER A 334 0.42 -15.41 -3.23
C SER A 334 1.92 -15.21 -3.14
N GLN A 335 2.66 -15.36 -4.23
CA GLN A 335 4.12 -15.35 -4.27
C GLN A 335 4.61 -14.38 -5.34
N ILE A 336 5.68 -13.66 -5.02
CA ILE A 336 6.28 -12.69 -5.94
C ILE A 336 6.70 -13.36 -7.24
N LEU A 337 6.27 -12.77 -8.34
CA LEU A 337 6.57 -13.16 -9.72
C LEU A 337 7.50 -12.15 -10.40
N ASP A 338 7.31 -10.85 -10.09
CA ASP A 338 8.11 -9.77 -10.66
C ASP A 338 8.15 -8.56 -9.71
N TYR A 339 9.23 -7.79 -9.78
CA TYR A 339 9.44 -6.59 -9.01
C TYR A 339 10.02 -5.47 -9.85
N GLN A 340 9.28 -4.39 -9.98
CA GLN A 340 9.72 -3.16 -10.58
C GLN A 340 9.91 -2.11 -9.48
N PRO A 341 11.13 -1.62 -9.21
CA PRO A 341 11.34 -0.52 -8.28
C PRO A 341 10.70 0.76 -8.83
N GLY A 342 10.27 1.62 -7.92
CA GLY A 342 9.80 2.96 -8.27
C GLY A 342 10.94 3.89 -8.66
N VAL A 343 10.57 5.09 -9.09
CA VAL A 343 11.52 6.14 -9.49
C VAL A 343 11.81 7.04 -8.29
N LYS A 344 13.11 7.30 -8.04
CA LYS A 344 13.58 8.24 -6.99
C LYS A 344 13.32 9.68 -7.37
#